data_c3fe460800b43e63cb48fd8a9c86a9b6
#
_entry.id   c3fe460800b43e63cb48fd8a9c86a9b6
#
_cell.length_a   1.000
_cell.length_b   1.000
_cell.length_c   1.000
_cell.angle_alpha   90.00
_cell.angle_beta   90.00
_cell.angle_gamma   90.00
#
_symmetry.space_group_name_H-M   'P 1'
#
loop_
_entity.id
_entity.type
_entity.pdbx_description
1 polymer ?
#
loop_
_entity_poly.entity_id
_entity_poly.type
_entity_poly.pdbx_seq_one_letter_code
_entity_poly.pdbx_strand_id
1 'polypeptide(L)'
;MQGIARSVAAIAANTGGLKINSFADVQAIVRAGMADKVFAIGDQIIAEKETAITATVGNTEGTSSITAATVAADTFIAAVGTSHNGEYEFSYNGAEWHFNGEPVQLSAYGITVTGTPKAGDEVLVHETTNKLVFDIIGIDHDTPADSQFEHSLTLQLHDLYQNIQFDSTEAIYYAREELVAGTYNITLPAGYDVENGGGKTYQFTLTKPVPAAGQIMFPWAYQQQASATKVSTYVNANASAVIETVSVQEGSEGTSLGMADGTVSDLNHIHRARYGSNNWAESDLRMRLNSSAAPGGTWTRQSKFSRKPSWADTESGFLRGVDPDFLSVLGEVTKVTALNTLTDGGGSKTSTEKIFLLSCSEVYGNFENSVDEGAAYPYYKNYSDFASKNDGNDTNRIKYQSNGTPYYWWLRTPHTGNASGVRIVIPAGAIGNSGAYSSIGLAPACCII
;
A
#
# COMPACT_ATOMS: atom_id res chain seq x y z
N MET A 1 19.54 13.29 9.11
CA MET A 1 20.66 13.73 9.98
C MET A 1 20.68 15.23 10.28
N GLN A 2 20.30 16.16 9.40
CA GLN A 2 20.32 17.59 9.76
C GLN A 2 19.30 17.99 10.83
N GLY A 3 18.09 17.42 10.83
CA GLY A 3 17.07 17.68 11.84
C GLY A 3 17.48 17.13 13.22
N ILE A 4 17.90 15.87 13.26
CA ILE A 4 18.45 15.24 14.47
C ILE A 4 19.69 16.01 14.95
N ALA A 5 20.56 16.45 14.06
CA ALA A 5 21.75 17.22 14.42
C ALA A 5 21.40 18.59 15.06
N ARG A 6 20.33 19.26 14.63
CA ARG A 6 19.89 20.52 15.24
C ARG A 6 19.27 20.29 16.62
N SER A 7 18.43 19.27 16.77
CA SER A 7 17.83 18.89 18.06
C SER A 7 18.89 18.42 19.04
N VAL A 8 19.86 17.61 18.59
CA VAL A 8 21.01 17.18 19.42
C VAL A 8 21.88 18.36 19.85
N ALA A 9 22.10 19.34 18.99
CA ALA A 9 22.87 20.54 19.36
C ALA A 9 22.13 21.38 20.41
N ALA A 10 20.80 21.53 20.30
CA ALA A 10 19.97 22.24 21.27
C ALA A 10 19.92 21.50 22.62
N ILE A 11 19.86 20.19 22.62
CA ILE A 11 19.84 19.33 23.80
C ILE A 11 21.22 19.33 24.49
N ALA A 12 22.29 19.19 23.73
CA ALA A 12 23.65 19.25 24.27
C ALA A 12 23.94 20.57 24.97
N ALA A 13 23.33 21.66 24.51
CA ALA A 13 23.41 22.97 25.16
C ALA A 13 22.61 23.06 26.48
N ASN A 14 21.50 22.32 26.60
CA ASN A 14 20.58 22.42 27.74
C ASN A 14 20.68 21.27 28.75
N THR A 15 21.21 20.10 28.39
CA THR A 15 21.16 18.87 29.21
C THR A 15 22.52 18.28 29.54
N GLY A 16 23.61 18.95 29.22
CA GLY A 16 24.97 18.48 29.57
C GLY A 16 25.42 17.25 28.79
N GLY A 17 24.85 16.99 27.60
CA GLY A 17 25.43 16.02 26.68
C GLY A 17 24.61 14.77 26.33
N LEU A 18 23.27 14.86 26.35
CA LEU A 18 22.44 13.77 25.80
C LEU A 18 22.78 13.56 24.31
N LYS A 19 23.28 12.39 23.97
CA LYS A 19 23.55 11.99 22.58
C LYS A 19 22.44 11.03 22.15
N ILE A 20 21.77 11.37 21.05
CA ILE A 20 20.85 10.46 20.36
C ILE A 20 21.62 9.80 19.24
N ASN A 21 21.98 8.54 19.41
CA ASN A 21 22.79 7.78 18.44
C ASN A 21 22.01 6.64 17.78
N SER A 22 20.84 6.29 18.30
CA SER A 22 20.05 5.16 17.86
C SER A 22 18.55 5.43 17.97
N PHE A 23 17.73 4.60 17.30
CA PHE A 23 16.28 4.62 17.47
C PHE A 23 15.87 4.19 18.90
N ALA A 24 16.65 3.35 19.55
CA ALA A 24 16.42 2.99 20.95
C ALA A 24 16.56 4.20 21.91
N ASP A 25 17.48 5.14 21.62
CA ASP A 25 17.57 6.39 22.38
C ASP A 25 16.32 7.25 22.18
N VAL A 26 15.81 7.34 20.93
CA VAL A 26 14.55 8.03 20.63
C VAL A 26 13.40 7.39 21.42
N GLN A 27 13.30 6.07 21.38
CA GLN A 27 12.26 5.32 22.10
C GLN A 27 12.35 5.56 23.61
N ALA A 28 13.54 5.54 24.20
CA ALA A 28 13.73 5.81 25.62
C ALA A 28 13.26 7.22 26.01
N ILE A 29 13.50 8.22 25.16
CA ILE A 29 13.02 9.60 25.35
C ILE A 29 11.49 9.66 25.30
N VAL A 30 10.89 8.97 24.31
CA VAL A 30 9.42 8.88 24.17
C VAL A 30 8.82 8.22 25.40
N ARG A 31 9.30 7.05 25.81
CA ARG A 31 8.80 6.32 26.98
C ARG A 31 8.95 7.08 28.31
N ALA A 32 9.93 7.96 28.39
CA ALA A 32 10.13 8.84 29.55
C ALA A 32 9.20 10.07 29.54
N GLY A 33 8.33 10.25 28.51
CA GLY A 33 7.48 11.43 28.37
C GLY A 33 8.28 12.72 28.15
N MET A 34 9.45 12.62 27.52
CA MET A 34 10.36 13.75 27.32
C MET A 34 10.46 14.17 25.84
N ALA A 35 9.63 13.59 24.97
CA ALA A 35 9.71 13.84 23.53
C ALA A 35 9.50 15.33 23.19
N ASP A 36 8.60 16.03 23.88
CA ASP A 36 8.30 17.46 23.69
C ASP A 36 9.45 18.40 24.14
N LYS A 37 10.40 17.89 24.94
CA LYS A 37 11.60 18.62 25.37
C LYS A 37 12.76 18.45 24.38
N VAL A 38 12.68 17.41 23.57
CA VAL A 38 13.79 16.97 22.71
C VAL A 38 13.51 17.24 21.24
N PHE A 39 12.29 17.01 20.82
CA PHE A 39 11.86 17.12 19.42
C PHE A 39 10.85 18.23 19.24
N ALA A 40 10.85 18.79 18.03
CA ALA A 40 9.83 19.73 17.58
C ALA A 40 8.98 19.10 16.49
N ILE A 41 7.73 19.54 16.37
CA ILE A 41 6.88 19.22 15.23
C ILE A 41 7.55 19.74 13.94
N GLY A 42 7.70 18.86 12.94
CA GLY A 42 8.40 19.13 11.69
C GLY A 42 9.87 18.74 11.69
N ASP A 43 10.44 18.33 12.83
CA ASP A 43 11.75 17.67 12.83
C ASP A 43 11.67 16.36 12.06
N GLN A 44 12.82 15.91 11.52
CA GLN A 44 12.88 14.71 10.67
C GLN A 44 13.65 13.57 11.32
N ILE A 45 13.09 12.37 11.19
CA ILE A 45 13.74 11.10 11.49
C ILE A 45 13.95 10.37 10.17
N ILE A 46 15.16 9.81 10.00
CA ILE A 46 15.53 9.10 8.76
C ILE A 46 15.79 7.64 9.12
N ALA A 47 15.01 6.75 8.55
CA ALA A 47 15.25 5.31 8.54
C ALA A 47 15.72 4.87 7.16
N GLU A 48 16.36 3.72 7.09
CA GLU A 48 16.81 3.13 5.85
C GLU A 48 15.87 2.01 5.41
N LYS A 49 15.77 1.84 4.09
CA LYS A 49 15.04 0.72 3.49
C LYS A 49 15.80 0.25 2.27
N GLU A 50 16.19 -1.01 2.29
CA GLU A 50 16.77 -1.65 1.12
C GLU A 50 15.76 -1.68 -0.04
N THR A 51 16.18 -1.21 -1.20
CA THR A 51 15.28 -1.06 -2.33
C THR A 51 15.52 -2.02 -3.45
N ALA A 52 16.76 -2.18 -3.85
CA ALA A 52 17.08 -3.01 -4.99
C ALA A 52 18.52 -3.51 -4.89
N ILE A 53 18.71 -4.75 -5.32
CA ILE A 53 19.99 -5.29 -5.69
C ILE A 53 19.94 -5.56 -7.18
N THR A 54 20.78 -4.89 -7.95
CA THR A 54 20.85 -5.01 -9.40
C THR A 54 22.23 -5.51 -9.81
N ALA A 55 22.32 -6.23 -10.92
CA ALA A 55 23.58 -6.67 -11.48
C ALA A 55 23.76 -6.11 -12.89
N THR A 56 24.95 -5.62 -13.18
CA THR A 56 25.38 -5.23 -14.53
C THR A 56 26.58 -6.07 -14.94
N VAL A 57 26.77 -6.20 -16.23
CA VAL A 57 27.89 -6.97 -16.80
C VAL A 57 28.85 -6.05 -17.51
N GLY A 58 30.14 -6.33 -17.38
CA GLY A 58 31.22 -5.57 -17.98
C GLY A 58 32.35 -6.48 -18.43
N ASN A 59 33.39 -5.89 -19.02
CA ASN A 59 34.65 -6.54 -19.30
C ASN A 59 35.76 -5.50 -19.30
N THR A 60 36.82 -5.72 -18.53
CA THR A 60 37.99 -4.80 -18.39
C THR A 60 38.78 -4.62 -19.66
N GLU A 61 38.73 -5.57 -20.60
CA GLU A 61 39.56 -5.58 -21.80
C GLU A 61 38.74 -5.42 -23.09
N GLY A 62 37.47 -5.09 -23.01
CA GLY A 62 36.61 -4.90 -24.16
C GLY A 62 35.14 -5.31 -23.94
N THR A 63 34.55 -5.91 -24.96
CA THR A 63 33.12 -6.32 -24.88
C THR A 63 33.01 -7.60 -24.08
N SER A 64 32.12 -7.61 -23.07
CA SER A 64 31.80 -8.81 -22.29
C SER A 64 31.21 -9.93 -23.16
N SER A 65 31.60 -11.17 -22.84
CA SER A 65 31.01 -12.38 -23.45
C SER A 65 29.76 -12.85 -22.69
N ILE A 66 29.54 -12.36 -21.48
CA ILE A 66 28.26 -12.47 -20.77
C ILE A 66 27.35 -11.31 -21.19
N THR A 67 26.08 -11.61 -21.46
CA THR A 67 25.10 -10.65 -22.02
C THR A 67 24.16 -10.10 -20.97
N ALA A 68 23.99 -10.81 -19.86
CA ALA A 68 23.17 -10.38 -18.74
C ALA A 68 23.61 -11.07 -17.45
N ALA A 69 23.35 -10.42 -16.34
CA ALA A 69 23.40 -11.01 -15.01
C ALA A 69 22.11 -10.69 -14.25
N THR A 70 21.67 -11.64 -13.44
CA THR A 70 20.57 -11.45 -12.48
C THR A 70 21.05 -11.82 -11.09
N VAL A 71 20.45 -11.22 -10.07
CA VAL A 71 20.81 -11.47 -8.68
C VAL A 71 19.53 -11.72 -7.85
N ALA A 72 19.56 -12.80 -7.07
CA ALA A 72 18.52 -13.09 -6.09
C ALA A 72 18.84 -12.33 -4.79
N ALA A 73 18.13 -11.24 -4.54
CA ALA A 73 18.43 -10.28 -3.48
C ALA A 73 18.62 -10.95 -2.11
N ASP A 74 17.69 -11.79 -1.68
CA ASP A 74 17.75 -12.43 -0.35
C ASP A 74 18.98 -13.33 -0.19
N THR A 75 19.37 -14.05 -1.26
CA THR A 75 20.55 -14.91 -1.26
C THR A 75 21.82 -14.07 -1.23
N PHE A 76 21.84 -12.97 -1.98
CA PHE A 76 22.97 -12.05 -2.03
C PHE A 76 23.23 -11.43 -0.66
N ILE A 77 22.21 -10.86 -0.03
CA ILE A 77 22.29 -10.25 1.30
C ILE A 77 22.77 -11.27 2.34
N ALA A 78 22.24 -12.49 2.30
CA ALA A 78 22.67 -13.54 3.21
C ALA A 78 24.15 -13.90 3.04
N ALA A 79 24.69 -13.80 1.80
CA ALA A 79 26.09 -14.13 1.50
C ALA A 79 27.08 -13.01 1.85
N VAL A 80 26.70 -11.74 1.63
CA VAL A 80 27.60 -10.59 1.88
C VAL A 80 27.42 -9.97 3.27
N GLY A 81 26.36 -10.33 3.99
CA GLY A 81 25.98 -9.71 5.26
C GLY A 81 25.19 -8.41 5.05
N THR A 82 24.90 -7.70 6.15
CA THR A 82 24.24 -6.40 6.11
C THR A 82 25.22 -5.31 5.75
N SER A 83 25.33 -4.98 4.48
CA SER A 83 25.99 -3.78 4.00
C SER A 83 24.96 -2.95 3.26
N HIS A 84 25.12 -1.64 3.26
CA HIS A 84 24.17 -0.72 2.66
C HIS A 84 24.88 0.21 1.69
N ASN A 85 24.29 0.41 0.49
CA ASN A 85 24.85 1.23 -0.60
C ASN A 85 26.24 0.75 -1.06
N GLY A 86 26.40 -0.56 -1.23
CA GLY A 86 27.63 -1.18 -1.69
C GLY A 86 27.67 -1.43 -3.18
N GLU A 87 28.87 -1.41 -3.73
CA GLU A 87 29.21 -2.01 -5.01
C GLU A 87 30.07 -3.24 -4.76
N TYR A 88 29.73 -4.35 -5.40
CA TYR A 88 30.39 -5.63 -5.24
C TYR A 88 30.81 -6.11 -6.62
N GLU A 89 32.11 -6.23 -6.82
CA GLU A 89 32.69 -6.65 -8.09
C GLU A 89 33.08 -8.14 -8.04
N PHE A 90 32.55 -8.88 -8.99
CA PHE A 90 32.91 -10.27 -9.25
C PHE A 90 33.62 -10.33 -10.58
N SER A 91 34.91 -10.75 -10.60
CA SER A 91 35.74 -10.81 -11.79
C SER A 91 36.03 -12.25 -12.19
N TYR A 92 36.07 -12.52 -13.51
CA TYR A 92 36.38 -13.85 -14.05
C TYR A 92 37.82 -13.87 -14.61
N ASN A 93 38.68 -14.71 -14.07
CA ASN A 93 40.08 -14.79 -14.43
C ASN A 93 40.37 -15.68 -15.66
N GLY A 94 39.37 -16.24 -16.29
CA GLY A 94 39.49 -17.21 -17.38
C GLY A 94 39.33 -18.67 -16.95
N ALA A 95 39.29 -18.95 -15.65
CA ALA A 95 39.07 -20.27 -15.07
C ALA A 95 37.90 -20.27 -14.06
N GLU A 96 37.85 -19.25 -13.20
CA GLU A 96 36.88 -19.17 -12.12
C GLU A 96 36.58 -17.71 -11.77
N TRP A 97 35.42 -17.48 -11.07
CA TRP A 97 35.02 -16.19 -10.55
C TRP A 97 35.76 -15.88 -9.24
N HIS A 98 36.09 -14.62 -9.04
CA HIS A 98 36.71 -14.09 -7.84
C HIS A 98 35.86 -12.97 -7.24
N PHE A 99 35.84 -12.91 -5.92
CA PHE A 99 35.30 -11.82 -5.13
C PHE A 99 36.27 -11.48 -4.00
N ASN A 100 36.66 -10.23 -3.88
CA ASN A 100 37.71 -9.79 -2.93
C ASN A 100 39.02 -10.58 -3.02
N GLY A 101 39.36 -11.02 -4.23
CA GLY A 101 40.59 -11.79 -4.49
C GLY A 101 40.47 -13.29 -4.22
N GLU A 102 39.37 -13.78 -3.65
CA GLU A 102 39.17 -15.19 -3.36
C GLU A 102 38.26 -15.85 -4.43
N PRO A 103 38.49 -17.12 -4.80
CA PRO A 103 37.67 -17.84 -5.74
C PRO A 103 36.29 -18.12 -5.15
N VAL A 104 35.23 -17.86 -5.95
CA VAL A 104 33.84 -18.01 -5.51
C VAL A 104 32.99 -18.70 -6.55
N GLN A 105 31.85 -19.24 -6.09
CA GLN A 105 30.75 -19.66 -6.96
C GLN A 105 29.67 -18.58 -6.96
N LEU A 106 29.35 -17.99 -8.11
CA LEU A 106 28.34 -16.95 -8.23
C LEU A 106 26.97 -17.37 -7.66
N SER A 107 26.62 -18.65 -7.78
CA SER A 107 25.37 -19.20 -7.23
C SER A 107 25.27 -19.10 -5.69
N ALA A 108 26.42 -19.10 -5.00
CA ALA A 108 26.43 -18.90 -3.54
C ALA A 108 26.02 -17.46 -3.16
N TYR A 109 26.17 -16.53 -4.08
CA TYR A 109 25.73 -15.14 -3.96
C TYR A 109 24.39 -14.87 -4.67
N GLY A 110 23.70 -15.93 -5.12
CA GLY A 110 22.44 -15.78 -5.84
C GLY A 110 22.57 -15.15 -7.23
N ILE A 111 23.78 -15.09 -7.80
CA ILE A 111 24.07 -14.46 -9.08
C ILE A 111 24.02 -15.52 -10.19
N THR A 112 23.28 -15.23 -11.25
CA THR A 112 23.21 -16.03 -12.47
C THR A 112 23.58 -15.18 -13.66
N VAL A 113 24.48 -15.71 -14.52
CA VAL A 113 24.92 -15.04 -15.74
C VAL A 113 24.42 -15.76 -16.98
N THR A 114 24.19 -14.99 -18.05
CA THR A 114 23.83 -15.50 -19.36
C THR A 114 25.01 -15.33 -20.32
N GLY A 115 25.47 -16.42 -20.92
CA GLY A 115 26.64 -16.48 -21.77
C GLY A 115 27.76 -17.32 -21.15
N THR A 116 28.85 -17.49 -21.89
CA THR A 116 30.05 -18.21 -21.40
C THR A 116 31.09 -17.19 -21.04
N PRO A 117 31.51 -17.07 -19.77
CA PRO A 117 32.44 -16.05 -19.34
C PRO A 117 33.83 -16.29 -19.93
N LYS A 118 34.55 -15.20 -20.23
CA LYS A 118 35.97 -15.18 -20.62
C LYS A 118 36.79 -14.30 -19.66
N ALA A 119 38.08 -14.47 -19.65
CA ALA A 119 38.96 -13.65 -18.81
C ALA A 119 38.65 -12.14 -18.99
N GLY A 120 38.63 -11.42 -17.88
CA GLY A 120 38.28 -10.01 -17.82
C GLY A 120 36.75 -9.70 -17.77
N ASP A 121 35.87 -10.70 -17.88
CA ASP A 121 34.46 -10.46 -17.65
C ASP A 121 34.15 -10.19 -16.17
N GLU A 122 33.24 -9.24 -15.94
CA GLU A 122 32.86 -8.77 -14.62
C GLU A 122 31.35 -8.77 -14.44
N VAL A 123 30.93 -9.02 -13.22
CA VAL A 123 29.57 -8.75 -12.74
C VAL A 123 29.68 -7.74 -11.60
N LEU A 124 29.08 -6.58 -11.80
CA LEU A 124 28.98 -5.55 -10.78
C LEU A 124 27.59 -5.63 -10.16
N VAL A 125 27.55 -5.92 -8.87
CA VAL A 125 26.30 -5.91 -8.09
C VAL A 125 26.21 -4.61 -7.32
N HIS A 126 25.13 -3.88 -7.53
CA HIS A 126 24.86 -2.61 -6.85
C HIS A 126 23.76 -2.83 -5.83
N GLU A 127 24.06 -2.54 -4.58
CA GLU A 127 23.12 -2.48 -3.49
C GLU A 127 22.74 -1.02 -3.24
N THR A 128 21.47 -0.71 -3.40
CA THR A 128 20.93 0.64 -3.20
C THR A 128 19.98 0.64 -2.02
N THR A 129 20.22 1.47 -1.04
CA THR A 129 19.36 1.68 0.11
C THR A 129 18.61 2.99 -0.02
N ASN A 130 17.28 2.94 0.02
CA ASN A 130 16.45 4.15 0.07
C ASN A 130 16.38 4.69 1.50
N LYS A 131 16.37 6.01 1.59
CA LYS A 131 16.11 6.71 2.84
C LYS A 131 14.61 7.00 2.94
N LEU A 132 14.01 6.53 4.01
CA LEU A 132 12.67 6.91 4.43
C LEU A 132 12.81 8.12 5.35
N VAL A 133 12.49 9.30 4.84
CA VAL A 133 12.48 10.54 5.60
C VAL A 133 11.10 10.73 6.19
N PHE A 134 11.01 10.81 7.50
CA PHE A 134 9.76 11.02 8.21
C PHE A 134 9.76 12.38 8.90
N ASP A 135 8.66 13.11 8.78
CA ASP A 135 8.38 14.30 9.59
C ASP A 135 7.73 13.88 10.91
N ILE A 136 8.13 14.49 12.01
CA ILE A 136 7.43 14.39 13.30
C ILE A 136 6.16 15.22 13.18
N ILE A 137 5.00 14.56 13.19
CA ILE A 137 3.70 15.21 13.02
C ILE A 137 2.91 15.34 14.33
N GLY A 138 3.26 14.53 15.34
CA GLY A 138 2.60 14.52 16.64
C GLY A 138 3.50 14.01 17.75
N ILE A 139 3.36 14.58 18.93
CA ILE A 139 3.97 14.14 20.19
C ILE A 139 2.84 13.90 21.16
N ASP A 140 2.76 12.71 21.74
CA ASP A 140 1.67 12.25 22.62
C ASP A 140 0.27 12.45 22.00
N HIS A 141 0.20 12.33 20.69
CA HIS A 141 -1.03 12.53 19.94
C HIS A 141 -1.81 11.23 19.75
N ASP A 142 -1.12 10.13 19.51
CA ASP A 142 -1.72 8.82 19.30
C ASP A 142 -1.70 7.97 20.57
N THR A 143 -2.77 7.23 20.80
CA THR A 143 -2.87 6.31 21.93
C THR A 143 -2.22 4.98 21.58
N PRO A 144 -1.15 4.56 22.31
CA PRO A 144 -0.62 3.22 22.19
C PRO A 144 -1.68 2.14 22.37
N ALA A 145 -1.64 1.10 21.56
CA ALA A 145 -2.57 -0.02 21.70
C ALA A 145 -2.26 -0.89 22.93
N ASP A 146 -0.99 -0.96 23.31
CA ASP A 146 -0.54 -1.58 24.56
C ASP A 146 -0.62 -0.56 25.70
N SER A 147 -1.50 -0.80 26.65
CA SER A 147 -1.76 0.07 27.80
C SER A 147 -0.58 0.20 28.80
N GLN A 148 0.50 -0.55 28.59
CA GLN A 148 1.74 -0.35 29.36
C GLN A 148 2.49 0.92 28.95
N PHE A 149 2.18 1.48 27.78
CA PHE A 149 2.79 2.69 27.25
C PHE A 149 1.78 3.83 27.23
N GLU A 150 2.24 5.00 27.61
CA GLU A 150 1.41 6.22 27.70
C GLU A 150 1.81 7.27 26.65
N HIS A 151 3.02 7.15 26.08
CA HIS A 151 3.63 8.15 25.22
C HIS A 151 3.83 7.65 23.79
N SER A 152 3.73 8.56 22.83
CA SER A 152 3.93 8.27 21.41
C SER A 152 4.63 9.42 20.68
N LEU A 153 5.43 9.08 19.68
CA LEU A 153 5.99 10.01 18.72
C LEU A 153 5.52 9.61 17.32
N THR A 154 4.62 10.40 16.76
CA THR A 154 4.01 10.07 15.46
C THR A 154 4.81 10.67 14.32
N LEU A 155 5.12 9.82 13.37
CA LEU A 155 5.93 10.09 12.20
C LEU A 155 5.09 9.88 10.94
N GLN A 156 5.28 10.71 9.92
CA GLN A 156 4.72 10.50 8.58
C GLN A 156 5.80 10.67 7.53
N LEU A 157 5.80 9.85 6.49
CA LEU A 157 6.71 10.03 5.35
C LEU A 157 6.61 11.45 4.79
N HIS A 158 7.77 12.09 4.62
CA HIS A 158 7.89 13.44 4.08
C HIS A 158 7.40 13.51 2.65
N ASP A 159 7.90 12.62 1.82
CA ASP A 159 7.54 12.47 0.42
C ASP A 159 6.78 11.15 0.16
N LEU A 160 6.26 11.02 -1.06
CA LEU A 160 5.51 9.83 -1.47
C LEU A 160 6.44 8.65 -1.71
N TYR A 161 6.14 7.53 -1.08
CA TYR A 161 6.89 6.30 -1.26
C TYR A 161 6.74 5.73 -2.67
N GLN A 162 5.51 5.61 -3.13
CA GLN A 162 5.13 5.11 -4.47
C GLN A 162 3.66 5.40 -4.74
N ASN A 163 3.23 5.14 -5.97
CA ASN A 163 1.81 5.13 -6.32
C ASN A 163 1.26 3.71 -6.23
N ILE A 164 0.11 3.53 -5.59
CA ILE A 164 -0.51 2.22 -5.38
C ILE A 164 -2.03 2.35 -5.25
N GLN A 165 -2.74 1.27 -5.52
CA GLN A 165 -4.17 1.16 -5.26
C GLN A 165 -4.43 1.07 -3.76
N PHE A 166 -5.50 1.70 -3.29
CA PHE A 166 -6.01 1.53 -1.94
C PHE A 166 -6.62 0.14 -1.76
N ASP A 167 -7.42 -0.25 -2.74
CA ASP A 167 -8.03 -1.58 -2.80
C ASP A 167 -8.23 -2.00 -4.26
N SER A 168 -8.25 -3.28 -4.52
CA SER A 168 -8.52 -3.81 -5.85
C SER A 168 -10.02 -3.86 -6.14
N THR A 169 -10.36 -4.08 -7.40
CA THR A 169 -11.76 -4.38 -7.76
C THR A 169 -12.24 -5.63 -7.04
N GLU A 170 -13.51 -5.68 -6.68
CA GLU A 170 -14.09 -6.80 -5.96
C GLU A 170 -14.94 -7.72 -6.85
N ALA A 171 -15.20 -8.94 -6.39
CA ALA A 171 -16.22 -9.81 -6.94
C ALA A 171 -17.58 -9.49 -6.30
N ILE A 172 -18.65 -9.47 -7.09
CA ILE A 172 -20.00 -9.24 -6.58
C ILE A 172 -20.67 -10.56 -6.22
N TYR A 173 -20.44 -11.59 -7.03
CA TYR A 173 -21.08 -12.90 -6.89
C TYR A 173 -20.04 -14.00 -6.74
N TYR A 174 -20.50 -15.17 -6.31
CA TYR A 174 -19.73 -16.41 -6.30
C TYR A 174 -20.61 -17.60 -6.67
N ALA A 175 -20.01 -18.63 -7.24
CA ALA A 175 -20.69 -19.83 -7.63
C ALA A 175 -21.16 -20.63 -6.42
N ARG A 176 -22.41 -21.09 -6.40
CA ARG A 176 -22.95 -21.97 -5.34
C ARG A 176 -22.47 -23.40 -5.49
N GLU A 177 -22.30 -23.81 -6.73
CA GLU A 177 -21.80 -25.14 -7.12
C GLU A 177 -20.75 -24.99 -8.22
N GLU A 178 -20.08 -26.08 -8.56
CA GLU A 178 -19.16 -26.06 -9.68
C GLU A 178 -19.90 -25.78 -10.99
N LEU A 179 -19.42 -24.78 -11.73
CA LEU A 179 -19.89 -24.46 -13.08
C LEU A 179 -18.88 -24.96 -14.08
N VAL A 180 -19.26 -25.90 -14.93
CA VAL A 180 -18.38 -26.41 -15.97
C VAL A 180 -18.16 -25.42 -17.09
N ALA A 181 -17.12 -25.61 -17.90
CA ALA A 181 -16.94 -24.81 -19.10
C ALA A 181 -18.11 -25.01 -20.06
N GLY A 182 -18.65 -23.93 -20.62
CA GLY A 182 -19.83 -23.96 -21.46
C GLY A 182 -20.45 -22.60 -21.69
N THR A 183 -21.57 -22.57 -22.42
CA THR A 183 -22.33 -21.35 -22.72
C THR A 183 -23.50 -21.21 -21.76
N TYR A 184 -23.60 -20.04 -21.14
CA TYR A 184 -24.61 -19.71 -20.16
C TYR A 184 -25.38 -18.46 -20.55
N ASN A 185 -26.59 -18.35 -20.04
CA ASN A 185 -27.38 -17.13 -20.10
C ASN A 185 -27.35 -16.43 -18.73
N ILE A 186 -27.22 -15.13 -18.73
CA ILE A 186 -27.35 -14.29 -17.55
C ILE A 186 -28.43 -13.25 -17.75
N THR A 187 -29.32 -13.11 -16.77
CA THR A 187 -30.29 -12.04 -16.72
C THR A 187 -29.92 -11.06 -15.65
N LEU A 188 -29.68 -9.80 -16.04
CA LEU A 188 -29.29 -8.75 -15.12
C LEU A 188 -30.52 -8.21 -14.39
N PRO A 189 -30.45 -8.07 -13.03
CA PRO A 189 -31.51 -7.40 -12.26
C PRO A 189 -31.66 -5.93 -12.66
N ALA A 190 -32.78 -5.32 -12.24
CA ALA A 190 -32.99 -3.88 -12.38
C ALA A 190 -31.85 -3.11 -11.65
N GLY A 191 -31.34 -2.06 -12.28
CA GLY A 191 -30.22 -1.29 -11.76
C GLY A 191 -28.84 -1.70 -12.27
N TYR A 192 -28.69 -2.91 -12.79
CA TYR A 192 -27.46 -3.37 -13.44
C TYR A 192 -27.36 -2.98 -14.92
N ASP A 193 -28.48 -2.74 -15.55
CA ASP A 193 -28.58 -2.19 -16.90
C ASP A 193 -29.11 -0.76 -16.83
N VAL A 194 -28.21 0.20 -16.77
CA VAL A 194 -28.54 1.62 -16.53
C VAL A 194 -29.36 2.23 -17.66
N GLU A 195 -29.24 1.69 -18.89
CA GLU A 195 -29.94 2.26 -20.05
C GLU A 195 -31.36 1.72 -20.27
N ASN A 196 -31.65 0.52 -19.77
CA ASN A 196 -32.91 -0.16 -20.09
C ASN A 196 -33.71 -0.67 -18.87
N GLY A 197 -33.39 -0.24 -17.69
CA GLY A 197 -34.14 -0.57 -16.49
C GLY A 197 -33.96 -2.00 -15.97
N GLY A 198 -33.03 -2.76 -16.50
CA GLY A 198 -32.75 -4.14 -16.08
C GLY A 198 -33.60 -5.20 -16.78
N GLY A 199 -33.42 -6.46 -16.41
CA GLY A 199 -34.17 -7.59 -16.94
C GLY A 199 -33.69 -8.13 -18.29
N LYS A 200 -32.59 -7.60 -18.86
CA LYS A 200 -32.01 -8.14 -20.08
C LYS A 200 -31.24 -9.44 -19.83
N THR A 201 -31.44 -10.38 -20.74
CA THR A 201 -30.68 -11.64 -20.76
C THR A 201 -29.53 -11.54 -21.75
N TYR A 202 -28.33 -11.91 -21.31
CA TYR A 202 -27.13 -11.96 -22.09
C TYR A 202 -26.61 -13.39 -22.15
N GLN A 203 -25.93 -13.73 -23.25
CA GLN A 203 -25.24 -15.01 -23.38
C GLN A 203 -23.75 -14.81 -23.23
N PHE A 204 -23.08 -15.69 -22.49
CA PHE A 204 -21.63 -15.71 -22.38
C PHE A 204 -21.09 -17.14 -22.27
N THR A 205 -19.81 -17.30 -22.52
CA THR A 205 -19.15 -18.60 -22.48
C THR A 205 -18.07 -18.63 -21.42
N LEU A 206 -18.14 -19.60 -20.53
CA LEU A 206 -17.05 -19.96 -19.63
C LEU A 206 -16.06 -20.82 -20.38
N THR A 207 -14.83 -20.34 -20.51
CA THR A 207 -13.73 -21.09 -21.14
C THR A 207 -13.02 -22.03 -20.16
N LYS A 208 -13.25 -21.86 -18.85
CA LYS A 208 -12.74 -22.71 -17.77
C LYS A 208 -13.83 -22.96 -16.73
N PRO A 209 -13.79 -24.07 -16.03
CA PRO A 209 -14.69 -24.31 -14.89
C PRO A 209 -14.49 -23.24 -13.79
N VAL A 210 -15.58 -22.91 -13.11
CA VAL A 210 -15.58 -22.11 -11.89
C VAL A 210 -15.92 -23.05 -10.74
N PRO A 211 -15.03 -23.27 -9.77
CA PRO A 211 -15.30 -24.17 -8.65
C PRO A 211 -16.40 -23.64 -7.74
N ALA A 212 -17.02 -24.50 -6.97
CA ALA A 212 -17.93 -24.09 -5.90
C ALA A 212 -17.24 -23.05 -4.99
N ALA A 213 -17.94 -21.98 -4.61
CA ALA A 213 -17.41 -20.81 -3.93
C ALA A 213 -16.32 -20.03 -4.71
N GLY A 214 -16.12 -20.33 -5.99
CA GLY A 214 -15.28 -19.53 -6.88
C GLY A 214 -15.90 -18.16 -7.13
N GLN A 215 -15.04 -17.14 -7.22
CA GLN A 215 -15.47 -15.76 -7.44
C GLN A 215 -15.99 -15.56 -8.86
N ILE A 216 -17.03 -14.75 -8.96
CA ILE A 216 -17.64 -14.35 -10.20
C ILE A 216 -17.57 -12.84 -10.31
N MET A 217 -16.90 -12.37 -11.39
CA MET A 217 -16.76 -10.95 -11.66
C MET A 217 -17.96 -10.40 -12.41
N PHE A 218 -18.40 -9.25 -11.97
CA PHE A 218 -19.35 -8.47 -12.74
C PHE A 218 -18.60 -7.59 -13.74
N PRO A 219 -18.74 -7.80 -15.06
CA PRO A 219 -18.02 -7.02 -16.06
C PRO A 219 -18.42 -5.55 -16.01
N TRP A 220 -17.47 -4.66 -15.87
CA TRP A 220 -17.76 -3.24 -15.74
C TRP A 220 -18.45 -2.63 -16.95
N ALA A 221 -18.37 -3.27 -18.11
CA ALA A 221 -19.11 -2.89 -19.31
C ALA A 221 -20.63 -2.76 -19.05
N TYR A 222 -21.17 -3.51 -18.09
CA TYR A 222 -22.57 -3.43 -17.72
C TYR A 222 -22.98 -2.11 -17.08
N GLN A 223 -22.04 -1.37 -16.57
CA GLN A 223 -22.33 -0.16 -15.84
C GLN A 223 -22.59 1.05 -16.74
N GLN A 224 -22.27 0.96 -18.01
CA GLN A 224 -22.45 2.08 -18.94
C GLN A 224 -23.31 1.73 -20.14
N GLN A 225 -23.26 0.51 -20.64
CA GLN A 225 -24.05 0.03 -21.78
C GLN A 225 -23.90 -1.49 -21.88
N ALA A 226 -24.67 -2.20 -21.13
CA ALA A 226 -24.62 -3.64 -21.18
C ALA A 226 -25.14 -4.15 -22.54
N SER A 227 -24.30 -4.96 -23.20
CA SER A 227 -24.67 -5.67 -24.40
C SER A 227 -24.07 -7.08 -24.38
N ALA A 228 -24.74 -8.03 -25.04
CA ALA A 228 -24.23 -9.39 -25.14
C ALA A 228 -22.80 -9.43 -25.76
N THR A 229 -22.52 -8.55 -26.71
CA THR A 229 -21.18 -8.44 -27.32
C THR A 229 -20.13 -8.00 -26.30
N LYS A 230 -20.42 -7.01 -25.46
CA LYS A 230 -19.48 -6.55 -24.42
C LYS A 230 -19.24 -7.62 -23.36
N VAL A 231 -20.26 -8.39 -22.99
CA VAL A 231 -20.12 -9.54 -22.11
C VAL A 231 -19.20 -10.57 -22.70
N SER A 232 -19.44 -11.00 -23.93
CA SER A 232 -18.62 -11.97 -24.63
C SER A 232 -17.17 -11.51 -24.75
N THR A 233 -16.94 -10.26 -25.09
CA THR A 233 -15.59 -9.68 -25.19
C THR A 233 -14.86 -9.71 -23.86
N TYR A 234 -15.54 -9.34 -22.77
CA TYR A 234 -14.96 -9.42 -21.44
C TYR A 234 -14.58 -10.86 -21.06
N VAL A 235 -15.48 -11.82 -21.27
CA VAL A 235 -15.22 -13.24 -21.00
C VAL A 235 -14.01 -13.72 -21.74
N ASN A 236 -13.93 -13.45 -23.04
CA ASN A 236 -12.82 -13.90 -23.89
C ASN A 236 -11.49 -13.26 -23.53
N ALA A 237 -11.49 -11.96 -23.18
CA ALA A 237 -10.29 -11.24 -22.80
C ALA A 237 -9.79 -11.63 -21.39
N ASN A 238 -10.68 -12.07 -20.51
CA ASN A 238 -10.41 -12.37 -19.11
C ASN A 238 -10.75 -13.81 -18.74
N ALA A 239 -10.31 -14.77 -19.55
CA ALA A 239 -10.65 -16.20 -19.40
C ALA A 239 -10.24 -16.81 -18.05
N SER A 240 -9.32 -16.20 -17.31
CA SER A 240 -8.98 -16.56 -15.92
C SER A 240 -9.79 -15.80 -14.88
N ALA A 241 -10.47 -14.73 -15.28
CA ALA A 241 -11.36 -14.00 -14.43
C ALA A 241 -12.70 -14.74 -14.30
N VAL A 242 -13.42 -14.42 -13.30
CA VAL A 242 -14.65 -15.07 -12.95
C VAL A 242 -15.80 -14.39 -13.64
N ILE A 243 -16.75 -15.18 -14.14
CA ILE A 243 -17.85 -14.74 -14.96
C ILE A 243 -19.16 -15.04 -14.25
N GLU A 244 -20.05 -14.07 -14.25
CA GLU A 244 -21.37 -14.14 -13.64
C GLU A 244 -22.28 -15.18 -14.31
N THR A 245 -23.10 -15.85 -13.53
CA THR A 245 -24.11 -16.78 -14.04
C THR A 245 -25.48 -16.49 -13.42
N VAL A 246 -26.55 -16.90 -14.10
CA VAL A 246 -27.95 -16.72 -13.65
C VAL A 246 -28.20 -17.37 -12.30
N SER A 247 -27.62 -18.55 -12.08
CA SER A 247 -27.81 -19.30 -10.81
C SER A 247 -27.25 -18.57 -9.60
N VAL A 248 -26.28 -17.68 -9.78
CA VAL A 248 -25.68 -16.92 -8.70
C VAL A 248 -26.47 -15.67 -8.36
N GLN A 249 -27.16 -15.11 -9.32
CA GLN A 249 -28.01 -13.95 -9.15
C GLN A 249 -29.32 -14.26 -8.41
N GLU A 250 -29.71 -15.52 -8.40
CA GLU A 250 -30.91 -15.94 -7.70
C GLU A 250 -30.67 -16.00 -6.20
N GLY A 251 -31.57 -15.39 -5.46
CA GLY A 251 -31.58 -15.41 -4.01
C GLY A 251 -30.75 -14.31 -3.36
N SER A 252 -30.59 -14.41 -2.05
CA SER A 252 -30.06 -13.37 -1.20
C SER A 252 -28.61 -12.97 -1.48
N GLU A 253 -27.81 -13.87 -2.03
CA GLU A 253 -26.41 -13.56 -2.35
C GLU A 253 -26.29 -12.49 -3.43
N GLY A 254 -27.14 -12.54 -4.43
CA GLY A 254 -27.17 -11.53 -5.48
C GLY A 254 -27.70 -10.18 -5.03
N THR A 255 -28.57 -10.15 -4.03
CA THR A 255 -29.22 -8.92 -3.56
C THR A 255 -28.54 -8.32 -2.35
N SER A 256 -28.04 -9.12 -1.44
CA SER A 256 -27.43 -8.63 -0.21
C SER A 256 -25.92 -8.45 -0.31
N LEU A 257 -25.23 -9.20 -1.15
CA LEU A 257 -23.81 -9.05 -1.47
C LEU A 257 -22.91 -8.83 -0.26
N GLY A 258 -23.26 -9.39 0.89
CA GLY A 258 -22.54 -9.20 2.13
C GLY A 258 -22.81 -7.87 2.85
N MET A 259 -23.88 -7.18 2.51
CA MET A 259 -24.33 -5.98 3.22
C MET A 259 -24.81 -6.30 4.62
N ALA A 260 -24.52 -5.39 5.55
CA ALA A 260 -24.82 -5.62 6.96
C ALA A 260 -26.32 -5.51 7.26
N ASP A 261 -27.08 -4.72 6.53
CA ASP A 261 -28.45 -4.30 6.93
C ASP A 261 -29.50 -4.29 5.81
N GLY A 262 -29.13 -4.61 4.58
CA GLY A 262 -30.07 -4.64 3.45
C GLY A 262 -30.59 -3.28 2.98
N THR A 263 -30.01 -2.18 3.47
CA THR A 263 -30.42 -0.81 3.05
C THR A 263 -29.69 -0.34 1.80
N VAL A 264 -28.73 -1.08 1.33
CA VAL A 264 -27.81 -0.74 0.25
C VAL A 264 -28.31 -1.26 -1.09
N SER A 265 -28.29 -0.44 -2.12
CA SER A 265 -28.72 -0.83 -3.46
C SER A 265 -27.67 -1.68 -4.19
N ASP A 266 -28.13 -2.58 -5.06
CA ASP A 266 -27.24 -3.35 -5.95
C ASP A 266 -26.31 -2.47 -6.78
N LEU A 267 -26.76 -1.27 -7.15
CA LEU A 267 -25.95 -0.31 -7.90
C LEU A 267 -24.71 0.12 -7.12
N ASN A 268 -24.82 0.29 -5.80
CA ASN A 268 -23.67 0.64 -4.96
C ASN A 268 -22.63 -0.49 -4.90
N HIS A 269 -23.08 -1.73 -4.92
CA HIS A 269 -22.18 -2.89 -5.01
C HIS A 269 -21.49 -2.99 -6.37
N ILE A 270 -22.16 -2.61 -7.45
CA ILE A 270 -21.52 -2.51 -8.76
C ILE A 270 -20.38 -1.49 -8.73
N HIS A 271 -20.58 -0.34 -8.09
CA HIS A 271 -19.53 0.67 -7.90
C HIS A 271 -18.35 0.11 -7.11
N ARG A 272 -18.59 -0.61 -6.02
CA ARG A 272 -17.57 -1.26 -5.22
C ARG A 272 -16.81 -2.33 -6.04
N ALA A 273 -17.53 -3.16 -6.78
CA ALA A 273 -16.90 -4.16 -7.64
C ALA A 273 -16.00 -3.55 -8.73
N ARG A 274 -16.40 -2.42 -9.26
CA ARG A 274 -15.66 -1.72 -10.32
C ARG A 274 -14.47 -0.93 -9.80
N TYR A 275 -14.61 -0.27 -8.67
CA TYR A 275 -13.68 0.76 -8.20
C TYR A 275 -12.97 0.41 -6.90
N GLY A 276 -13.15 -0.79 -6.38
CA GLY A 276 -12.62 -1.24 -5.10
C GLY A 276 -13.43 -0.76 -3.90
N SER A 277 -13.15 -1.34 -2.75
CA SER A 277 -13.73 -0.95 -1.46
C SER A 277 -13.00 0.26 -0.88
N ASN A 278 -13.75 1.19 -0.31
CA ASN A 278 -13.18 2.29 0.45
C ASN A 278 -13.09 2.01 1.97
N ASN A 279 -13.28 0.77 2.38
CA ASN A 279 -13.17 0.34 3.77
C ASN A 279 -11.70 0.08 4.13
N TRP A 280 -11.11 0.96 4.94
CA TRP A 280 -9.71 0.83 5.38
C TRP A 280 -9.39 -0.51 6.01
N ALA A 281 -10.27 -1.00 6.90
CA ALA A 281 -10.04 -2.22 7.65
C ALA A 281 -9.90 -3.50 6.77
N GLU A 282 -10.45 -3.47 5.57
CA GLU A 282 -10.45 -4.56 4.60
C GLU A 282 -9.53 -4.30 3.41
N SER A 283 -8.93 -3.10 3.32
CA SER A 283 -8.18 -2.68 2.13
C SER A 283 -6.89 -3.48 1.92
N ASP A 284 -6.60 -3.73 0.65
CA ASP A 284 -5.36 -4.35 0.20
C ASP A 284 -4.14 -3.55 0.65
N LEU A 285 -4.26 -2.22 0.65
CA LEU A 285 -3.18 -1.32 1.05
C LEU A 285 -2.83 -1.45 2.53
N ARG A 286 -3.82 -1.56 3.42
CA ARG A 286 -3.59 -1.78 4.85
C ARG A 286 -2.80 -3.06 5.10
N MET A 287 -3.17 -4.15 4.42
CA MET A 287 -2.44 -5.41 4.53
C MET A 287 -0.99 -5.27 4.11
N ARG A 288 -0.75 -4.63 2.97
CA ARG A 288 0.61 -4.42 2.46
C ARG A 288 1.44 -3.55 3.37
N LEU A 289 0.87 -2.48 3.93
CA LEU A 289 1.58 -1.58 4.85
C LEU A 289 2.07 -2.29 6.11
N ASN A 290 1.28 -3.24 6.61
CA ASN A 290 1.59 -3.98 7.84
C ASN A 290 2.23 -5.36 7.61
N SER A 291 2.79 -5.59 6.41
CA SER A 291 3.43 -6.85 6.03
C SER A 291 4.93 -6.69 5.79
N SER A 292 5.71 -7.69 6.25
CA SER A 292 7.11 -7.89 5.88
C SER A 292 7.31 -9.03 4.87
N ALA A 293 6.24 -9.59 4.33
CA ALA A 293 6.29 -10.72 3.43
C ALA A 293 6.93 -10.38 2.08
N ALA A 294 7.56 -11.38 1.46
CA ALA A 294 8.00 -11.32 0.07
C ALA A 294 6.81 -11.19 -0.90
N PRO A 295 7.05 -10.83 -2.17
CA PRO A 295 6.02 -10.88 -3.20
C PRO A 295 5.30 -12.22 -3.20
N GLY A 296 3.98 -12.21 -3.42
CA GLY A 296 3.12 -13.39 -3.33
C GLY A 296 2.59 -13.71 -1.93
N GLY A 297 3.25 -13.24 -0.87
CA GLY A 297 2.84 -13.45 0.53
C GLY A 297 2.19 -12.25 1.21
N THR A 298 2.06 -11.13 0.52
CA THR A 298 1.61 -9.86 1.08
C THR A 298 0.09 -9.72 1.18
N TRP A 299 -0.64 -10.59 0.51
CA TRP A 299 -2.09 -10.49 0.42
C TRP A 299 -2.79 -11.76 0.84
N THR A 300 -3.86 -11.59 1.61
CA THR A 300 -4.82 -12.65 1.94
C THR A 300 -6.25 -12.12 1.77
N ARG A 301 -7.15 -13.00 1.36
CA ARG A 301 -8.54 -12.64 1.18
C ARG A 301 -9.16 -12.19 2.50
N GLN A 302 -9.71 -10.97 2.56
CA GLN A 302 -10.36 -10.40 3.74
C GLN A 302 -11.85 -10.71 3.79
N SER A 303 -12.49 -10.75 2.63
CA SER A 303 -13.90 -11.11 2.48
C SER A 303 -14.10 -12.06 1.29
N LYS A 304 -15.28 -12.63 1.17
CA LYS A 304 -15.63 -13.45 -0.01
C LYS A 304 -15.63 -12.67 -1.32
N PHE A 305 -15.71 -11.34 -1.26
CA PHE A 305 -15.71 -10.46 -2.42
C PHE A 305 -14.32 -9.94 -2.79
N SER A 306 -13.37 -9.98 -1.86
CA SER A 306 -12.02 -9.49 -2.09
C SER A 306 -11.31 -10.27 -3.20
N ARG A 307 -10.64 -9.55 -4.08
CA ARG A 307 -9.82 -10.10 -5.16
C ARG A 307 -8.36 -9.76 -4.95
N LYS A 308 -7.51 -10.68 -5.37
CA LYS A 308 -6.06 -10.46 -5.33
C LYS A 308 -5.67 -9.31 -6.25
N PRO A 309 -5.05 -8.25 -5.73
CA PRO A 309 -4.57 -7.15 -6.56
C PRO A 309 -3.42 -7.61 -7.46
N SER A 310 -3.25 -6.95 -8.62
CA SER A 310 -2.22 -7.31 -9.60
C SER A 310 -0.79 -7.18 -9.04
N TRP A 311 -0.58 -6.28 -8.09
CA TRP A 311 0.73 -6.06 -7.47
C TRP A 311 1.12 -7.14 -6.44
N ALA A 312 0.17 -7.94 -5.94
CA ALA A 312 0.42 -8.86 -4.83
C ALA A 312 1.46 -9.95 -5.14
N ASP A 313 1.66 -10.28 -6.41
CA ASP A 313 2.67 -11.26 -6.85
C ASP A 313 4.04 -10.62 -7.15
N THR A 314 4.11 -9.30 -7.27
CA THR A 314 5.33 -8.58 -7.67
C THR A 314 5.87 -7.64 -6.61
N GLU A 315 5.00 -7.20 -5.68
CA GLU A 315 5.36 -6.23 -4.65
C GLU A 315 5.49 -6.89 -3.28
N SER A 316 6.55 -6.57 -2.58
CA SER A 316 6.73 -6.96 -1.17
C SER A 316 5.87 -6.12 -0.23
N GLY A 317 5.70 -6.58 1.00
CA GLY A 317 5.16 -5.79 2.08
C GLY A 317 6.03 -4.56 2.37
N PHE A 318 5.40 -3.50 2.88
CA PHE A 318 6.09 -2.23 3.15
C PHE A 318 7.21 -2.37 4.19
N LEU A 319 7.00 -3.23 5.20
CA LEU A 319 7.99 -3.43 6.28
C LEU A 319 9.21 -4.27 5.85
N ARG A 320 9.15 -4.93 4.69
CA ARG A 320 10.28 -5.73 4.21
C ARG A 320 11.44 -4.83 3.85
N GLY A 321 12.63 -5.16 4.35
CA GLY A 321 13.88 -4.43 4.10
C GLY A 321 13.97 -3.07 4.81
N VAL A 322 13.01 -2.73 5.66
CA VAL A 322 13.14 -1.55 6.55
C VAL A 322 14.12 -1.89 7.67
N ASP A 323 14.94 -0.91 8.03
CA ASP A 323 15.92 -1.01 9.12
C ASP A 323 15.34 -1.71 10.36
N PRO A 324 15.91 -2.85 10.78
CA PRO A 324 15.43 -3.60 11.93
C PRO A 324 15.41 -2.81 13.23
N ASP A 325 16.37 -1.91 13.44
CA ASP A 325 16.43 -1.07 14.65
C ASP A 325 15.28 -0.07 14.66
N PHE A 326 14.93 0.50 13.49
CA PHE A 326 13.74 1.33 13.36
C PHE A 326 12.45 0.51 13.57
N LEU A 327 12.33 -0.66 12.97
CA LEU A 327 11.17 -1.53 13.14
C LEU A 327 10.95 -1.96 14.59
N SER A 328 12.03 -2.13 15.36
CA SER A 328 11.98 -2.58 16.76
C SER A 328 11.37 -1.57 17.71
N VAL A 329 11.40 -0.28 17.36
CA VAL A 329 10.86 0.81 18.18
C VAL A 329 9.46 1.25 17.77
N LEU A 330 8.96 0.72 16.64
CA LEU A 330 7.59 1.01 16.18
C LEU A 330 6.58 0.20 16.99
N GLY A 331 5.65 0.92 17.61
CA GLY A 331 4.53 0.32 18.31
C GLY A 331 3.22 0.41 17.52
N GLU A 332 2.21 -0.28 18.01
CA GLU A 332 0.86 -0.24 17.48
C GLU A 332 0.05 0.84 18.19
N VAL A 333 -0.80 1.53 17.42
CA VAL A 333 -1.73 2.54 17.92
C VAL A 333 -3.16 2.22 17.52
N THR A 334 -4.09 2.70 18.31
CA THR A 334 -5.53 2.57 18.04
C THR A 334 -5.98 3.65 17.09
N LYS A 335 -6.63 3.26 15.99
CA LYS A 335 -7.18 4.16 14.97
C LYS A 335 -8.66 3.92 14.78
N VAL A 336 -9.42 5.01 14.69
CA VAL A 336 -10.84 5.00 14.33
C VAL A 336 -10.96 5.45 12.88
N THR A 337 -11.75 4.72 12.09
CA THR A 337 -12.02 5.06 10.69
C THR A 337 -13.52 5.02 10.42
N ALA A 338 -14.03 6.03 9.76
CA ALA A 338 -15.41 6.08 9.31
C ALA A 338 -15.73 4.94 8.34
N LEU A 339 -16.97 4.53 8.27
CA LEU A 339 -17.50 3.59 7.28
C LEU A 339 -18.45 4.32 6.35
N ASN A 340 -18.49 3.93 5.07
CA ASN A 340 -19.46 4.47 4.14
C ASN A 340 -20.88 3.97 4.50
N THR A 341 -21.88 4.79 4.18
CA THR A 341 -23.28 4.48 4.49
C THR A 341 -23.95 3.58 3.45
N LEU A 342 -23.29 3.33 2.33
CA LEU A 342 -23.88 2.67 1.17
C LEU A 342 -23.65 1.17 1.13
N THR A 343 -22.46 0.71 1.56
CA THR A 343 -22.10 -0.71 1.55
C THR A 343 -21.64 -1.24 2.91
N ASP A 344 -21.24 -0.34 3.83
CA ASP A 344 -20.66 -0.75 5.11
C ASP A 344 -21.48 -0.33 6.33
N GLY A 345 -22.70 0.20 6.09
CA GLY A 345 -23.69 0.53 7.14
C GLY A 345 -23.41 1.83 7.90
N GLY A 346 -22.38 2.57 7.57
CA GLY A 346 -22.01 3.82 8.26
C GLY A 346 -21.39 3.63 9.64
N GLY A 347 -21.26 4.72 10.40
CA GLY A 347 -20.58 4.71 11.69
C GLY A 347 -19.07 4.64 11.54
N SER A 348 -18.40 3.91 12.42
CA SER A 348 -16.94 3.77 12.42
C SER A 348 -16.48 2.39 12.83
N LYS A 349 -15.22 2.08 12.49
CA LYS A 349 -14.53 0.87 12.92
C LYS A 349 -13.19 1.26 13.56
N THR A 350 -12.92 0.62 14.70
CA THR A 350 -11.63 0.75 15.38
C THR A 350 -10.70 -0.37 14.90
N SER A 351 -9.45 -0.02 14.65
CA SER A 351 -8.39 -0.97 14.29
C SER A 351 -7.10 -0.64 15.02
N THR A 352 -6.23 -1.64 15.13
CA THR A 352 -4.88 -1.51 15.68
C THR A 352 -3.89 -1.52 14.54
N GLU A 353 -3.01 -0.53 14.48
CA GLU A 353 -2.14 -0.27 13.34
C GLU A 353 -0.70 -0.02 13.78
N LYS A 354 0.25 -0.68 13.13
CA LYS A 354 1.67 -0.33 13.21
C LYS A 354 2.02 0.75 12.18
N ILE A 355 1.57 0.54 10.94
CA ILE A 355 1.68 1.50 9.85
C ILE A 355 0.28 1.84 9.36
N PHE A 356 -0.03 3.12 9.21
CA PHE A 356 -1.37 3.58 8.87
C PHE A 356 -1.33 4.78 7.92
N LEU A 357 -2.47 5.08 7.31
CA LEU A 357 -2.72 6.34 6.63
C LEU A 357 -3.41 7.32 7.59
N LEU A 358 -3.20 8.60 7.39
CA LEU A 358 -3.93 9.62 8.12
C LEU A 358 -5.39 9.68 7.69
N SER A 359 -6.28 10.11 8.59
CA SER A 359 -7.68 10.43 8.26
C SER A 359 -7.85 11.87 7.80
N CYS A 360 -9.03 12.16 7.27
CA CYS A 360 -9.42 13.56 7.00
C CYS A 360 -9.43 14.41 8.28
N SER A 361 -9.92 13.86 9.38
CA SER A 361 -9.95 14.56 10.67
C SER A 361 -8.56 14.92 11.15
N GLU A 362 -7.60 14.01 10.98
CA GLU A 362 -6.21 14.19 11.40
C GLU A 362 -5.45 15.21 10.54
N VAL A 363 -5.86 15.43 9.28
CA VAL A 363 -5.21 16.38 8.36
C VAL A 363 -5.95 17.72 8.29
N TYR A 364 -7.28 17.73 8.40
CA TYR A 364 -8.12 18.91 8.15
C TYR A 364 -8.98 19.33 9.35
N GLY A 365 -8.92 18.61 10.46
CA GLY A 365 -9.89 18.76 11.53
C GLY A 365 -11.21 18.05 11.21
N ASN A 366 -12.22 18.24 12.01
CA ASN A 366 -13.47 17.50 11.97
C ASN A 366 -14.08 17.45 10.56
N PHE A 367 -14.32 16.24 10.05
CA PHE A 367 -14.72 15.99 8.66
C PHE A 367 -15.57 14.71 8.57
N GLU A 368 -16.29 14.52 7.46
CA GLU A 368 -17.10 13.34 7.12
C GLU A 368 -18.14 12.92 8.19
N ASN A 369 -19.36 13.45 8.05
CA ASN A 369 -20.56 13.04 8.81
C ASN A 369 -20.40 12.98 10.33
N SER A 370 -19.53 13.81 10.90
CA SER A 370 -19.31 13.91 12.36
C SER A 370 -18.73 12.63 12.99
N VAL A 371 -18.12 11.73 12.22
CA VAL A 371 -17.34 10.64 12.78
C VAL A 371 -16.01 11.21 13.26
N ASP A 372 -15.72 11.00 14.53
CA ASP A 372 -14.43 11.35 15.11
C ASP A 372 -13.39 10.29 14.73
N GLU A 373 -12.58 10.59 13.73
CA GLU A 373 -11.47 9.75 13.28
C GLU A 373 -10.12 10.13 13.90
N GLY A 374 -10.14 10.97 14.92
CA GLY A 374 -8.97 11.51 15.62
C GLY A 374 -8.83 13.02 15.48
N ALA A 375 -8.10 13.62 16.41
CA ALA A 375 -7.78 15.05 16.40
C ALA A 375 -6.81 15.38 15.24
N ALA A 376 -6.83 16.64 14.79
CA ALA A 376 -5.85 17.11 13.80
C ALA A 376 -4.44 17.13 14.40
N TYR A 377 -3.47 16.63 13.62
CA TYR A 377 -2.07 16.71 14.02
C TYR A 377 -1.58 18.16 14.04
N PRO A 378 -0.78 18.54 15.02
CA PRO A 378 -0.24 19.90 15.11
C PRO A 378 0.67 20.29 13.94
N TYR A 379 1.15 19.31 13.18
CA TYR A 379 1.90 19.51 11.93
C TYR A 379 1.07 20.18 10.83
N TYR A 380 -0.28 19.98 10.85
CA TYR A 380 -1.20 20.56 9.89
C TYR A 380 -1.98 21.72 10.50
N LYS A 381 -2.27 22.73 9.68
CA LYS A 381 -3.17 23.79 10.11
C LYS A 381 -4.57 23.24 10.31
N ASN A 382 -5.14 23.53 11.47
CA ASN A 382 -6.52 23.14 11.79
C ASN A 382 -7.49 24.21 11.28
N TYR A 383 -8.50 23.79 10.52
CA TYR A 383 -9.54 24.67 10.00
C TYR A 383 -10.88 24.36 10.68
N SER A 384 -11.63 25.44 11.01
CA SER A 384 -12.91 25.32 11.72
C SER A 384 -14.08 25.00 10.80
N ASP A 385 -13.93 25.22 9.50
CA ASP A 385 -14.99 24.95 8.52
C ASP A 385 -14.46 24.28 7.26
N PHE A 386 -15.39 23.67 6.49
CA PHE A 386 -15.05 22.93 5.30
C PHE A 386 -14.56 23.80 4.16
N ALA A 387 -15.03 25.03 4.04
CA ALA A 387 -14.68 25.91 2.93
C ALA A 387 -13.21 26.34 2.99
N SER A 388 -12.69 26.57 4.21
CA SER A 388 -11.28 26.93 4.41
C SER A 388 -10.31 25.77 4.20
N LYS A 389 -10.80 24.53 4.14
CA LYS A 389 -9.98 23.32 3.90
C LYS A 389 -9.43 23.23 2.47
N ASN A 390 -9.96 24.02 1.56
CA ASN A 390 -9.54 24.06 0.16
C ASN A 390 -8.59 25.20 -0.17
N ASP A 391 -8.10 25.94 0.82
CA ASP A 391 -7.33 27.14 0.55
C ASP A 391 -5.88 26.94 0.09
N GLY A 392 -5.38 25.70 0.10
CA GLY A 392 -4.00 25.40 -0.35
C GLY A 392 -2.88 26.11 0.43
N ASN A 393 -3.21 26.81 1.52
CA ASN A 393 -2.25 27.62 2.27
C ASN A 393 -1.38 26.81 3.25
N ASP A 394 -1.68 25.52 3.41
CA ASP A 394 -0.88 24.62 4.22
C ASP A 394 0.03 23.77 3.34
N THR A 395 1.26 24.22 3.16
CA THR A 395 2.26 23.52 2.34
C THR A 395 2.64 22.14 2.90
N ASN A 396 2.43 21.88 4.19
CA ASN A 396 2.72 20.58 4.80
C ASN A 396 1.80 19.47 4.28
N ARG A 397 0.67 19.82 3.66
CA ARG A 397 -0.21 18.86 2.97
C ARG A 397 0.27 18.48 1.58
N ILE A 398 1.17 19.27 0.98
CA ILE A 398 1.70 19.00 -0.35
C ILE A 398 2.83 18.01 -0.22
N LYS A 399 2.69 16.85 -0.86
CA LYS A 399 3.72 15.82 -0.90
C LYS A 399 4.17 15.55 -2.33
N TYR A 400 5.43 15.20 -2.46
CA TYR A 400 6.12 15.13 -3.75
C TYR A 400 6.46 13.68 -4.11
N GLN A 401 6.42 13.38 -5.39
CA GLN A 401 7.02 12.16 -5.94
C GLN A 401 8.55 12.31 -5.98
N SER A 402 9.26 11.21 -6.18
CA SER A 402 10.73 11.19 -6.28
C SER A 402 11.32 12.11 -7.33
N ASN A 403 10.54 12.51 -8.34
CA ASN A 403 10.92 13.48 -9.37
C ASN A 403 10.67 14.95 -8.97
N GLY A 404 10.26 15.21 -7.72
CA GLY A 404 9.96 16.56 -7.22
C GLY A 404 8.61 17.13 -7.66
N THR A 405 7.73 16.33 -8.26
CA THR A 405 6.40 16.78 -8.69
C THR A 405 5.38 16.58 -7.58
N PRO A 406 4.58 17.61 -7.20
CA PRO A 406 3.48 17.44 -6.26
C PRO A 406 2.46 16.45 -6.79
N TYR A 407 1.99 15.55 -5.95
CA TYR A 407 1.04 14.55 -6.38
C TYR A 407 -0.03 14.24 -5.33
N TYR A 408 -1.08 13.55 -5.75
CA TYR A 408 -2.16 13.08 -4.89
C TYR A 408 -1.66 12.04 -3.89
N TRP A 409 -2.24 12.01 -2.67
CA TRP A 409 -1.94 10.95 -1.72
C TRP A 409 -3.16 10.49 -0.92
N TRP A 410 -3.17 9.20 -0.57
CA TRP A 410 -4.27 8.55 0.11
C TRP A 410 -4.42 8.98 1.56
N LEU A 411 -5.68 9.16 1.97
CA LEU A 411 -6.12 9.13 3.36
C LEU A 411 -6.85 7.81 3.62
N ARG A 412 -7.07 7.44 4.91
CA ARG A 412 -7.84 6.24 5.23
C ARG A 412 -9.36 6.48 5.24
N THR A 413 -9.82 7.72 5.29
CA THR A 413 -11.23 8.10 5.37
C THR A 413 -11.97 7.75 4.08
N PRO A 414 -13.08 7.00 4.14
CA PRO A 414 -13.94 6.80 2.98
C PRO A 414 -14.70 8.08 2.67
N HIS A 415 -15.09 8.27 1.41
CA HIS A 415 -16.16 9.19 1.08
C HIS A 415 -17.49 8.54 1.51
N THR A 416 -18.07 8.98 2.61
CA THR A 416 -19.19 8.27 3.25
C THR A 416 -20.45 8.13 2.39
N GLY A 417 -20.68 9.04 1.46
CA GLY A 417 -21.75 8.97 0.46
C GLY A 417 -21.39 8.22 -0.82
N ASN A 418 -20.31 7.41 -0.82
CA ASN A 418 -19.86 6.67 -1.99
C ASN A 418 -19.29 5.31 -1.56
N ALA A 419 -19.59 4.26 -2.33
CA ALA A 419 -19.19 2.89 -1.98
C ALA A 419 -17.71 2.57 -2.28
N SER A 420 -17.04 3.39 -3.07
CA SER A 420 -15.68 3.13 -3.58
C SER A 420 -14.73 4.33 -3.51
N GLY A 421 -15.26 5.52 -3.24
CA GLY A 421 -14.46 6.72 -3.16
C GLY A 421 -13.70 6.79 -1.84
N VAL A 422 -12.38 6.93 -1.91
CA VAL A 422 -11.49 7.17 -0.76
C VAL A 422 -11.06 8.62 -0.77
N ARG A 423 -10.96 9.25 0.38
CA ARG A 423 -10.45 10.61 0.49
C ARG A 423 -8.96 10.65 0.16
N ILE A 424 -8.57 11.72 -0.51
CA ILE A 424 -7.20 12.01 -0.90
C ILE A 424 -6.88 13.46 -0.62
N VAL A 425 -5.59 13.77 -0.50
CA VAL A 425 -5.08 15.13 -0.63
C VAL A 425 -4.65 15.31 -2.08
N ILE A 426 -5.08 16.38 -2.72
CA ILE A 426 -4.69 16.71 -4.09
C ILE A 426 -3.35 17.48 -4.12
N PRO A 427 -2.67 17.63 -5.27
CA PRO A 427 -1.37 18.30 -5.36
C PRO A 427 -1.30 19.72 -4.82
N ALA A 428 -2.44 20.40 -4.73
CA ALA A 428 -2.55 21.74 -4.14
C ALA A 428 -2.79 21.74 -2.62
N GLY A 429 -2.76 20.58 -1.95
CA GLY A 429 -2.99 20.46 -0.51
C GLY A 429 -4.47 20.45 -0.09
N ALA A 430 -5.40 20.59 -1.03
CA ALA A 430 -6.84 20.52 -0.74
C ALA A 430 -7.33 19.07 -0.73
N ILE A 431 -8.53 18.87 -0.15
CA ILE A 431 -9.16 17.56 -0.10
C ILE A 431 -9.82 17.19 -1.43
N GLY A 432 -9.71 15.91 -1.81
CA GLY A 432 -10.40 15.31 -2.94
C GLY A 432 -10.92 13.91 -2.60
N ASN A 433 -11.32 13.19 -3.63
CA ASN A 433 -11.59 11.75 -3.55
C ASN A 433 -11.17 11.05 -4.84
N SER A 434 -10.91 9.75 -4.74
CA SER A 434 -10.62 8.88 -5.89
C SER A 434 -11.19 7.49 -5.63
N GLY A 435 -11.50 6.75 -6.69
CA GLY A 435 -11.88 5.33 -6.56
C GLY A 435 -10.74 4.51 -5.99
N ALA A 436 -11.02 3.60 -5.08
CA ALA A 436 -10.03 2.81 -4.36
C ALA A 436 -9.06 2.04 -5.28
N TYR A 437 -9.51 1.68 -6.48
CA TYR A 437 -8.69 0.99 -7.51
C TYR A 437 -7.65 1.90 -8.19
N SER A 438 -7.72 3.20 -7.98
CA SER A 438 -6.79 4.16 -8.62
C SER A 438 -5.39 4.05 -8.03
N SER A 439 -4.37 4.32 -8.85
CA SER A 439 -2.98 4.37 -8.40
C SER A 439 -2.64 5.79 -7.91
N ILE A 440 -2.64 5.99 -6.61
CA ILE A 440 -2.42 7.28 -5.94
C ILE A 440 -1.22 7.16 -5.01
N GLY A 441 -0.58 8.27 -4.69
CA GLY A 441 0.61 8.33 -3.87
C GLY A 441 0.39 7.83 -2.43
N LEU A 442 1.42 7.25 -1.87
CA LEU A 442 1.45 6.64 -0.55
C LEU A 442 2.36 7.42 0.40
N ALA A 443 1.79 8.00 1.46
CA ALA A 443 2.50 8.68 2.53
C ALA A 443 2.08 8.12 3.90
N PRO A 444 2.55 6.91 4.27
CA PRO A 444 2.17 6.27 5.52
C PRO A 444 2.77 6.96 6.74
N ALA A 445 2.12 6.71 7.86
CA ALA A 445 2.53 7.12 9.20
C ALA A 445 2.78 5.92 10.10
N CYS A 446 3.55 6.13 11.16
CA CYS A 446 3.85 5.15 12.20
C CYS A 446 4.15 5.86 13.52
N CYS A 447 4.22 5.11 14.63
CA CYS A 447 4.54 5.66 15.94
C CYS A 447 5.74 4.94 16.57
N ILE A 448 6.69 5.71 17.10
CA ILE A 448 7.66 5.21 18.08
C ILE A 448 6.97 5.23 19.44
N ILE A 449 7.03 4.08 20.17
CA ILE A 449 6.37 3.87 21.46
C ILE A 449 7.34 3.28 22.46
#